data_bd71188846021bf6161bff9230b633a3
#
_entry.id   bd71188846021bf6161bff9230b633a3
#
_cell.length_a   1.000
_cell.length_b   1.000
_cell.length_c   1.000
_cell.angle_alpha   90.00
_cell.angle_beta   90.00
_cell.angle_gamma   90.00
#
_symmetry.space_group_name_H-M   'P 1'
#
loop_
_entity.id
_entity.type
_entity.pdbx_description
1 polymer ?
#
loop_
_entity_poly.entity_id
_entity_poly.type
_entity_poly.pdbx_seq_one_letter_code
_entity_poly.pdbx_strand_id
1 'polypeptide(L)'
;MKKLMVIGAFGLMLAGCGMEKNSADNASAAEQEVKELEVQVLTEPVGETGEWTLEAFVSQGGEAVNDANEVKFEVFEAGKKDESVKNDYTDVKDGVYSIKHTFQEDGVYYFIPHVTARSMHTMPTQQVIVGQVTDEEIRAAEEAMAKAKAKMMEDKESGTKDEEDMKDGM
;
A
#
# COMPACT_ATOMS: atom_id res chain seq x y z
N MET A 1 8.46 -19.40 -52.13
CA MET A 1 9.06 -20.72 -52.47
C MET A 1 8.79 -21.61 -51.26
N LYS A 2 7.75 -22.48 -51.38
CA LYS A 2 7.87 -23.93 -51.58
C LYS A 2 8.81 -24.58 -50.53
N LYS A 3 8.42 -25.50 -49.68
CA LYS A 3 7.69 -26.79 -49.80
C LYS A 3 7.47 -27.33 -48.38
N LEU A 4 6.37 -27.82 -48.01
CA LEU A 4 5.80 -29.17 -48.17
C LEU A 4 6.30 -30.25 -47.17
N MET A 5 5.32 -30.68 -46.33
CA MET A 5 4.95 -32.08 -46.04
C MET A 5 5.96 -33.00 -45.35
N VAL A 6 5.56 -33.59 -44.21
CA VAL A 6 5.37 -35.03 -44.15
C VAL A 6 4.48 -35.45 -42.96
N ILE A 7 3.52 -36.28 -43.27
CA ILE A 7 2.55 -37.02 -42.48
C ILE A 7 3.23 -38.20 -41.79
N GLY A 8 2.89 -38.48 -40.54
CA GLY A 8 3.25 -39.72 -39.87
C GLY A 8 2.19 -40.09 -38.82
N ALA A 9 1.18 -40.84 -39.30
CA ALA A 9 0.21 -41.51 -38.43
C ALA A 9 0.83 -42.80 -37.90
N PHE A 10 0.72 -43.02 -36.59
CA PHE A 10 0.80 -44.37 -36.05
C PHE A 10 -0.12 -44.49 -34.83
N GLY A 11 -1.20 -45.20 -35.05
CA GLY A 11 -2.14 -45.54 -33.99
C GLY A 11 -1.66 -46.74 -33.19
N LEU A 12 -1.98 -46.78 -31.94
CA LEU A 12 -2.15 -47.99 -31.18
C LEU A 12 -3.25 -47.82 -30.15
N MET A 13 -4.36 -48.54 -30.35
CA MET A 13 -5.42 -48.76 -29.39
C MET A 13 -4.92 -49.66 -28.25
N LEU A 14 -5.19 -49.28 -27.03
CA LEU A 14 -5.39 -50.20 -25.93
C LEU A 14 -6.65 -49.81 -25.16
N ALA A 15 -7.67 -50.63 -25.34
CA ALA A 15 -8.85 -50.65 -24.52
C ALA A 15 -8.51 -51.22 -23.13
N GLY A 16 -8.84 -50.48 -22.10
CA GLY A 16 -8.80 -50.91 -20.72
C GLY A 16 -10.09 -50.46 -20.04
N CYS A 17 -11.10 -51.33 -20.01
CA CYS A 17 -12.27 -51.19 -19.13
C CYS A 17 -11.85 -51.40 -17.69
N GLY A 18 -12.39 -50.59 -16.80
CA GLY A 18 -12.47 -51.01 -15.43
C GLY A 18 -12.66 -49.91 -14.39
N MET A 19 -13.88 -49.83 -13.89
CA MET A 19 -14.28 -49.44 -12.57
C MET A 19 -14.65 -47.95 -12.30
N GLU A 20 -15.97 -47.79 -12.34
CA GLU A 20 -16.67 -46.76 -11.54
C GLU A 20 -16.15 -46.71 -10.10
N LYS A 21 -15.84 -45.50 -9.61
CA LYS A 21 -16.32 -45.00 -8.31
C LYS A 21 -15.96 -43.55 -8.08
N ASN A 22 -17.04 -42.84 -7.82
CA ASN A 22 -17.11 -41.61 -7.01
C ASN A 22 -16.50 -40.35 -7.59
N SER A 23 -17.42 -39.57 -8.11
CA SER A 23 -17.44 -38.11 -8.08
C SER A 23 -16.91 -37.61 -6.74
N ALA A 24 -15.68 -37.20 -6.70
CA ALA A 24 -15.26 -36.17 -5.80
C ALA A 24 -15.14 -34.94 -6.68
N ASP A 25 -16.10 -34.04 -6.53
CA ASP A 25 -15.98 -32.68 -7.00
C ASP A 25 -14.67 -32.11 -6.48
N ASN A 26 -13.63 -32.22 -7.29
CA ASN A 26 -12.45 -31.42 -7.14
C ASN A 26 -12.83 -30.05 -7.73
N ALA A 27 -13.60 -29.29 -6.97
CA ALA A 27 -13.66 -27.86 -7.14
C ALA A 27 -12.20 -27.39 -6.99
N SER A 28 -11.54 -27.25 -8.12
CA SER A 28 -10.34 -26.44 -8.21
C SER A 28 -10.73 -25.07 -7.67
N ALA A 29 -10.48 -24.86 -6.39
CA ALA A 29 -10.40 -23.53 -5.85
C ALA A 29 -9.30 -22.86 -6.66
N ALA A 30 -9.70 -22.12 -7.69
CA ALA A 30 -8.82 -21.17 -8.32
C ALA A 30 -8.34 -20.31 -7.13
N GLU A 31 -7.07 -20.42 -6.78
CA GLU A 31 -6.40 -19.46 -5.91
C GLU A 31 -6.66 -18.12 -6.58
N GLN A 32 -7.64 -17.40 -6.06
CA GLN A 32 -7.86 -16.01 -6.43
C GLN A 32 -6.61 -15.29 -5.94
N GLU A 33 -5.74 -14.99 -6.88
CA GLU A 33 -4.58 -14.16 -6.64
C GLU A 33 -5.08 -12.86 -5.98
N VAL A 34 -4.79 -12.70 -4.69
CA VAL A 34 -5.22 -11.51 -3.94
C VAL A 34 -4.39 -10.35 -4.49
N LYS A 35 -5.03 -9.53 -5.31
CA LYS A 35 -4.42 -8.32 -5.84
C LYS A 35 -4.16 -7.35 -4.69
N GLU A 36 -2.95 -6.87 -4.59
CA GLU A 36 -2.56 -5.91 -3.54
C GLU A 36 -3.22 -4.54 -3.75
N LEU A 37 -3.49 -3.86 -2.64
CA LEU A 37 -3.91 -2.46 -2.65
C LEU A 37 -2.66 -1.58 -2.80
N GLU A 38 -2.60 -0.82 -3.88
CA GLU A 38 -1.51 0.07 -4.19
C GLU A 38 -1.94 1.51 -3.93
N VAL A 39 -1.06 2.29 -3.29
CA VAL A 39 -1.26 3.72 -3.04
C VAL A 39 -0.02 4.46 -3.51
N GLN A 40 -0.19 5.31 -4.50
CA GLN A 40 0.87 6.15 -5.05
C GLN A 40 0.61 7.61 -4.68
N VAL A 41 1.58 8.26 -4.04
CA VAL A 41 1.55 9.71 -3.82
C VAL A 41 1.83 10.41 -5.14
N LEU A 42 0.96 11.34 -5.53
CA LEU A 42 1.08 12.13 -6.77
C LEU A 42 1.59 13.56 -6.50
N THR A 43 1.58 13.99 -5.24
CA THR A 43 2.06 15.31 -4.82
C THR A 43 3.55 15.47 -5.15
N GLU A 44 3.90 16.58 -5.78
CA GLU A 44 5.30 16.94 -6.01
C GLU A 44 6.06 17.06 -4.68
N PRO A 45 7.29 16.51 -4.59
CA PRO A 45 8.01 16.47 -3.33
C PRO A 45 8.67 17.79 -2.93
N VAL A 46 8.69 18.79 -3.81
CA VAL A 46 9.35 20.08 -3.58
C VAL A 46 8.47 21.21 -4.10
N GLY A 47 8.33 22.29 -3.32
CA GLY A 47 7.60 23.50 -3.70
C GLY A 47 7.77 24.63 -2.71
N GLU A 48 7.09 25.74 -2.95
CA GLU A 48 7.12 26.92 -2.10
C GLU A 48 6.06 26.84 -1.00
N THR A 49 6.16 27.70 0.02
CA THR A 49 5.08 27.90 1.00
C THR A 49 3.78 28.33 0.33
N GLY A 50 2.65 27.97 0.94
CA GLY A 50 1.34 28.29 0.39
C GLY A 50 0.37 27.11 0.35
N GLU A 51 -0.73 27.27 -0.38
CA GLU A 51 -1.73 26.23 -0.54
C GLU A 51 -1.28 25.19 -1.59
N TRP A 52 -1.25 23.93 -1.17
CA TRP A 52 -0.99 22.79 -2.03
C TRP A 52 -2.22 21.89 -2.14
N THR A 53 -2.34 21.20 -3.25
CA THR A 53 -3.23 20.05 -3.36
C THR A 53 -2.40 18.78 -3.10
N LEU A 54 -2.70 18.09 -2.02
CA LEU A 54 -2.06 16.81 -1.70
C LEU A 54 -2.90 15.68 -2.29
N GLU A 55 -2.25 14.79 -3.04
CA GLU A 55 -2.94 13.79 -3.85
C GLU A 55 -2.32 12.40 -3.68
N ALA A 56 -3.20 11.40 -3.64
CA ALA A 56 -2.82 10.00 -3.66
C ALA A 56 -3.72 9.20 -4.60
N PHE A 57 -3.11 8.44 -5.51
CA PHE A 57 -3.81 7.51 -6.39
C PHE A 57 -3.93 6.15 -5.70
N VAL A 58 -5.13 5.62 -5.65
CA VAL A 58 -5.44 4.32 -5.06
C VAL A 58 -5.89 3.36 -6.15
N SER A 59 -5.22 2.21 -6.23
CA SER A 59 -5.56 1.16 -7.19
C SER A 59 -5.46 -0.23 -6.58
N GLN A 60 -6.10 -1.20 -7.22
CA GLN A 60 -5.97 -2.61 -6.90
C GLN A 60 -5.91 -3.42 -8.19
N GLY A 61 -4.79 -4.11 -8.39
CA GLY A 61 -4.56 -4.87 -9.64
C GLY A 61 -4.63 -4.00 -10.90
N GLY A 62 -4.20 -2.74 -10.80
CA GLY A 62 -4.20 -1.76 -11.88
C GLY A 62 -5.54 -1.04 -12.13
N GLU A 63 -6.59 -1.36 -11.38
CA GLU A 63 -7.88 -0.68 -11.48
C GLU A 63 -8.04 0.38 -10.39
N ALA A 64 -8.54 1.56 -10.75
CA ALA A 64 -8.77 2.66 -9.83
C ALA A 64 -9.81 2.30 -8.75
N VAL A 65 -9.54 2.63 -7.49
CA VAL A 65 -10.43 2.43 -6.35
C VAL A 65 -11.02 3.79 -5.94
N ASN A 66 -12.30 4.02 -6.22
CA ASN A 66 -13.00 5.26 -5.87
C ASN A 66 -13.85 5.11 -4.59
N ASP A 67 -13.94 3.91 -4.04
CA ASP A 67 -14.80 3.52 -2.95
C ASP A 67 -14.02 2.93 -1.77
N ALA A 68 -12.85 3.50 -1.47
CA ALA A 68 -12.07 3.12 -0.30
C ALA A 68 -12.92 3.33 0.98
N ASN A 69 -12.78 2.40 1.93
CA ASN A 69 -13.50 2.45 3.20
C ASN A 69 -13.09 3.65 4.05
N GLU A 70 -11.81 4.02 3.97
CA GLU A 70 -11.25 5.18 4.65
C GLU A 70 -10.05 5.70 3.88
N VAL A 71 -9.96 7.02 3.71
CA VAL A 71 -8.76 7.72 3.24
C VAL A 71 -8.56 8.94 4.12
N LYS A 72 -7.43 8.98 4.83
CA LYS A 72 -7.02 10.12 5.64
C LYS A 72 -5.62 10.54 5.28
N PHE A 73 -5.41 11.82 5.22
CA PHE A 73 -4.12 12.42 4.94
C PHE A 73 -3.51 12.95 6.23
N GLU A 74 -2.37 12.40 6.62
CA GLU A 74 -1.57 12.85 7.74
C GLU A 74 -0.43 13.73 7.23
N VAL A 75 -0.29 14.93 7.79
CA VAL A 75 0.80 15.86 7.48
C VAL A 75 1.44 16.31 8.78
N PHE A 76 2.76 16.31 8.84
CA PHE A 76 3.52 16.83 9.97
C PHE A 76 4.92 17.26 9.55
N GLU A 77 5.46 18.25 10.28
CA GLU A 77 6.86 18.67 10.14
C GLU A 77 7.81 17.62 10.72
N ALA A 78 8.98 17.47 10.13
CA ALA A 78 10.00 16.54 10.61
C ALA A 78 10.31 16.75 12.09
N GLY A 79 10.30 15.65 12.87
CA GLY A 79 10.50 15.68 14.31
C GLY A 79 9.27 16.03 15.14
N LYS A 80 8.15 16.46 14.53
CA LYS A 80 6.90 16.84 15.22
C LYS A 80 5.74 15.87 14.92
N LYS A 81 6.01 14.59 14.81
CA LYS A 81 4.97 13.59 14.49
C LYS A 81 3.84 13.55 15.53
N ASP A 82 4.13 13.82 16.78
CA ASP A 82 3.12 13.85 17.85
C ASP A 82 2.12 15.03 17.70
N GLU A 83 2.46 16.01 16.86
CA GLU A 83 1.60 17.14 16.48
C GLU A 83 0.88 16.92 15.14
N SER A 84 0.98 15.73 14.55
CA SER A 84 0.37 15.44 13.26
C SER A 84 -1.14 15.57 13.27
N VAL A 85 -1.69 16.07 12.16
CA VAL A 85 -3.12 16.19 11.96
C VAL A 85 -3.53 15.25 10.82
N LYS A 86 -4.56 14.45 11.06
CA LYS A 86 -5.18 13.59 10.05
C LYS A 86 -6.48 14.22 9.56
N ASN A 87 -6.56 14.48 8.28
CA ASN A 87 -7.73 15.05 7.64
C ASN A 87 -8.35 14.05 6.68
N ASP A 88 -9.69 14.02 6.61
CA ASP A 88 -10.40 13.28 5.59
C ASP A 88 -10.15 13.94 4.21
N TYR A 89 -10.17 13.14 3.14
CA TYR A 89 -10.10 13.67 1.79
C TYR A 89 -11.31 14.56 1.49
N THR A 90 -11.15 15.52 0.58
CA THR A 90 -12.21 16.45 0.18
C THR A 90 -12.77 16.15 -1.20
N ASP A 91 -12.00 15.47 -2.04
CA ASP A 91 -12.42 15.09 -3.39
C ASP A 91 -11.83 13.74 -3.80
N VAL A 92 -12.57 13.01 -4.66
CA VAL A 92 -12.11 11.75 -5.26
C VAL A 92 -12.56 11.67 -6.71
N LYS A 93 -11.60 11.39 -7.61
CA LYS A 93 -11.87 11.19 -9.03
C LYS A 93 -10.86 10.21 -9.62
N ASP A 94 -11.37 9.23 -10.36
CA ASP A 94 -10.56 8.23 -11.07
C ASP A 94 -9.48 7.56 -10.19
N GLY A 95 -9.83 7.29 -8.90
CA GLY A 95 -8.93 6.73 -7.89
C GLY A 95 -7.98 7.74 -7.24
N VAL A 96 -7.99 9.00 -7.66
CA VAL A 96 -7.18 10.06 -7.04
C VAL A 96 -8.00 10.71 -5.92
N TYR A 97 -7.51 10.58 -4.70
CA TYR A 97 -8.03 11.24 -3.51
C TYR A 97 -7.20 12.47 -3.22
N SER A 98 -7.83 13.57 -2.85
CA SER A 98 -7.13 14.84 -2.62
C SER A 98 -7.65 15.64 -1.44
N ILE A 99 -6.75 16.48 -0.87
CA ILE A 99 -7.09 17.56 0.06
C ILE A 99 -6.31 18.82 -0.31
N LYS A 100 -6.80 19.98 0.16
CA LYS A 100 -6.04 21.20 0.21
C LYS A 100 -5.35 21.35 1.56
N HIS A 101 -4.06 21.64 1.54
CA HIS A 101 -3.25 21.88 2.72
C HIS A 101 -2.39 23.14 2.54
N THR A 102 -2.23 23.93 3.59
CA THR A 102 -1.41 25.14 3.53
C THR A 102 -0.15 24.96 4.37
N PHE A 103 0.99 24.96 3.70
CA PHE A 103 2.29 25.04 4.35
C PHE A 103 2.63 26.50 4.62
N GLN A 104 2.74 26.87 5.90
CA GLN A 104 2.95 28.27 6.33
C GLN A 104 4.43 28.63 6.45
N GLU A 105 5.28 27.67 6.70
CA GLU A 105 6.71 27.84 6.97
C GLU A 105 7.55 26.94 6.07
N ASP A 106 8.78 27.40 5.79
CA ASP A 106 9.78 26.60 5.12
C ASP A 106 10.17 25.42 6.01
N GLY A 107 10.43 24.26 5.43
CA GLY A 107 10.84 23.10 6.22
C GLY A 107 10.69 21.78 5.49
N VAL A 108 11.06 20.71 6.19
CA VAL A 108 10.87 19.34 5.76
C VAL A 108 9.64 18.76 6.42
N TYR A 109 8.69 18.32 5.63
CA TYR A 109 7.44 17.73 6.08
C TYR A 109 7.32 16.28 5.61
N TYR A 110 6.43 15.55 6.26
CA TYR A 110 6.02 14.22 5.82
C TYR A 110 4.53 14.21 5.53
N PHE A 111 4.18 13.62 4.41
CA PHE A 111 2.82 13.39 3.97
C PHE A 111 2.57 11.88 3.89
N ILE A 112 1.52 11.42 4.57
CA ILE A 112 1.17 10.00 4.66
C ILE A 112 -0.32 9.84 4.36
N PRO A 113 -0.71 9.35 3.17
CA PRO A 113 -2.06 8.88 2.93
C PRO A 113 -2.29 7.54 3.65
N HIS A 114 -3.22 7.51 4.58
CA HIS A 114 -3.74 6.29 5.22
C HIS A 114 -4.94 5.81 4.43
N VAL A 115 -4.82 4.68 3.77
CA VAL A 115 -5.87 4.13 2.91
C VAL A 115 -6.29 2.76 3.41
N THR A 116 -7.58 2.59 3.69
CA THR A 116 -8.20 1.30 3.97
C THR A 116 -9.20 0.98 2.88
N ALA A 117 -8.97 -0.09 2.14
CA ALA A 117 -9.88 -0.59 1.13
C ALA A 117 -9.75 -2.11 1.00
N ARG A 118 -10.85 -2.81 0.67
CA ARG A 118 -10.83 -4.26 0.41
C ARG A 118 -10.17 -5.08 1.53
N SER A 119 -10.38 -4.68 2.78
CA SER A 119 -9.78 -5.28 4.00
C SER A 119 -8.25 -5.17 4.07
N MET A 120 -7.64 -4.30 3.27
CA MET A 120 -6.21 -3.99 3.31
C MET A 120 -6.00 -2.56 3.79
N HIS A 121 -4.84 -2.32 4.41
CA HIS A 121 -4.43 -0.98 4.85
C HIS A 121 -3.04 -0.67 4.33
N THR A 122 -2.91 0.44 3.61
CA THR A 122 -1.66 0.89 3.00
C THR A 122 -1.43 2.36 3.33
N MET A 123 -0.19 2.70 3.73
CA MET A 123 0.17 4.06 4.15
C MET A 123 1.61 4.42 3.72
N PRO A 124 1.83 4.74 2.45
CA PRO A 124 3.13 5.20 1.98
C PRO A 124 3.50 6.53 2.62
N THR A 125 4.80 6.74 2.82
CA THR A 125 5.32 7.99 3.38
C THR A 125 6.08 8.75 2.30
N GLN A 126 5.70 9.99 2.06
CA GLN A 126 6.37 10.92 1.17
C GLN A 126 7.01 12.04 1.99
N GLN A 127 8.31 12.29 1.77
CA GLN A 127 8.96 13.50 2.25
C GLN A 127 8.60 14.66 1.30
N VAL A 128 8.32 15.81 1.88
CA VAL A 128 7.97 17.04 1.17
C VAL A 128 8.87 18.16 1.67
N ILE A 129 9.52 18.85 0.75
CA ILE A 129 10.40 19.98 1.01
C ILE A 129 9.66 21.26 0.61
N VAL A 130 9.46 22.14 1.57
CA VAL A 130 8.72 23.39 1.38
C VAL A 130 9.68 24.56 1.56
N GLY A 131 9.73 25.46 0.58
CA GLY A 131 10.55 26.66 0.61
C GLY A 131 12.04 26.39 0.59
N GLN A 132 12.80 27.17 1.36
CA GLN A 132 14.27 27.13 1.40
C GLN A 132 14.74 26.21 2.52
N VAL A 133 15.27 25.05 2.18
CA VAL A 133 15.75 24.02 3.11
C VAL A 133 17.18 23.62 2.75
N THR A 134 18.05 23.50 3.73
CA THR A 134 19.43 23.07 3.55
C THR A 134 19.56 21.55 3.54
N ASP A 135 20.64 21.05 2.92
CA ASP A 135 20.95 19.61 2.92
C ASP A 135 21.12 19.02 4.35
N GLU A 136 21.53 19.87 5.30
CA GLU A 136 21.70 19.47 6.69
C GLU A 136 20.33 19.27 7.38
N GLU A 137 19.36 20.13 7.12
CA GLU A 137 17.98 20.01 7.63
C GLU A 137 17.28 18.78 7.02
N ILE A 138 17.50 18.52 5.73
CA ILE A 138 16.97 17.32 5.08
C ILE A 138 17.51 16.05 5.76
N ARG A 139 18.83 15.96 5.97
CA ARG A 139 19.45 14.81 6.65
C ARG A 139 18.97 14.65 8.10
N ALA A 140 18.83 15.75 8.83
CA ALA A 140 18.32 15.73 10.20
C ALA A 140 16.87 15.21 10.25
N ALA A 141 16.04 15.61 9.28
CA ALA A 141 14.68 15.13 9.11
C ALA A 141 14.61 13.62 8.83
N GLU A 142 15.45 13.12 7.94
CA GLU A 142 15.54 11.68 7.61
C GLU A 142 15.95 10.85 8.82
N GLU A 143 16.95 11.32 9.59
CA GLU A 143 17.39 10.67 10.82
C GLU A 143 16.29 10.65 11.88
N ALA A 144 15.56 11.75 12.05
CA ALA A 144 14.45 11.83 12.98
C ALA A 144 13.34 10.85 12.61
N MET A 145 12.99 10.74 11.33
CA MET A 145 12.00 9.79 10.84
C MET A 145 12.46 8.33 11.02
N ALA A 146 13.72 8.04 10.75
CA ALA A 146 14.28 6.70 10.95
C ALA A 146 14.22 6.28 12.42
N LYS A 147 14.57 7.18 13.36
CA LYS A 147 14.46 6.95 14.80
C LYS A 147 13.02 6.73 15.24
N ALA A 148 12.06 7.51 14.71
CA ALA A 148 10.65 7.35 15.03
C ALA A 148 10.10 5.99 14.55
N LYS A 149 10.49 5.55 13.35
CA LYS A 149 10.11 4.23 12.83
C LYS A 149 10.71 3.08 13.66
N ALA A 150 11.98 3.18 14.05
CA ALA A 150 12.65 2.18 14.89
C ALA A 150 11.95 2.03 16.24
N LYS A 151 11.61 3.14 16.90
CA LYS A 151 10.88 3.13 18.17
C LYS A 151 9.50 2.47 18.05
N MET A 152 8.75 2.73 16.97
CA MET A 152 7.47 2.08 16.74
C MET A 152 7.56 0.56 16.54
N MET A 153 8.68 0.07 16.00
CA MET A 153 8.92 -1.37 15.83
C MET A 153 9.23 -2.03 17.17
N GLU A 154 10.03 -1.40 18.02
CA GLU A 154 10.36 -1.90 19.36
C GLU A 154 9.12 -1.98 20.27
N ASP A 155 8.25 -0.96 20.23
CA ASP A 155 7.00 -0.91 21.00
C ASP A 155 6.02 -2.02 20.55
N LYS A 156 6.00 -2.38 19.27
CA LYS A 156 5.19 -3.50 18.77
C LYS A 156 5.70 -4.87 19.23
N GLU A 157 7.00 -5.05 19.32
CA GLU A 157 7.61 -6.32 19.73
C GLU A 157 7.49 -6.55 21.23
N SER A 158 7.48 -5.49 22.04
CA SER A 158 7.28 -5.56 23.48
C SER A 158 5.82 -5.83 23.89
N GLY A 159 4.85 -5.36 23.10
CA GLY A 159 3.42 -5.52 23.39
C GLY A 159 2.86 -6.93 23.15
N THR A 160 3.58 -7.81 22.47
CA THR A 160 3.13 -9.19 22.18
C THR A 160 3.56 -10.20 23.25
N LYS A 161 4.35 -9.82 24.25
CA LYS A 161 4.81 -10.73 25.30
C LYS A 161 3.90 -10.86 26.51
N ASP A 162 2.93 -9.97 26.68
CA ASP A 162 2.08 -9.95 27.88
C ASP A 162 0.77 -10.74 27.74
N GLU A 163 0.46 -11.32 26.57
CA GLU A 163 -0.78 -12.09 26.35
C GLU A 163 -0.61 -13.61 26.44
N GLU A 164 0.60 -14.17 26.52
CA GLU A 164 0.81 -15.62 26.62
C GLU A 164 0.84 -16.19 28.05
N ASP A 165 0.99 -15.34 29.08
CA ASP A 165 1.11 -15.81 30.47
C ASP A 165 -0.22 -15.94 31.25
N MET A 166 -1.38 -15.72 30.61
CA MET A 166 -2.70 -15.84 31.26
C MET A 166 -3.47 -17.13 30.95
N LYS A 167 -2.87 -18.15 30.36
CA LYS A 167 -3.60 -19.36 29.95
C LYS A 167 -3.27 -20.64 30.68
N ASP A 168 -2.50 -20.61 31.76
CA ASP A 168 -2.27 -21.77 32.63
C ASP A 168 -2.62 -21.47 34.09
N GLY A 169 -3.92 -21.50 34.37
CA GLY A 169 -4.42 -21.34 35.74
C GLY A 169 -5.89 -21.60 35.88
N MET A 170 -6.36 -22.82 35.50
CA MET A 170 -7.57 -23.46 36.02
C MET A 170 -7.54 -24.97 35.79
#